data_36ecf7f7d231f03b731c64ea12984b8a
#
_entry.id   36ecf7f7d231f03b731c64ea12984b8a
#
_cell.length_a   1.000
_cell.length_b   1.000
_cell.length_c   1.000
_cell.angle_alpha   90.00
_cell.angle_beta   90.00
_cell.angle_gamma   90.00
#
_symmetry.space_group_name_H-M   'P 1'
#
loop_
_entity.id
_entity.type
_entity.pdbx_description
1 polymer ?
#
loop_
_entity_poly.entity_id
_entity_poly.type
_entity_poly.pdbx_seq_one_letter_code
_entity_poly.pdbx_strand_id
1 'polypeptide(L)'
;PLVRKALSATPIPDDVLASDQYEMSRRFISSVQAAGLPDAAGVPMPIDWDAVRREINGELPPSISTGDVIYGVNGPGKHSLDTNYLPAAEKTGRVDLLPLHRVERIRRTPKGAWEVQADHLDTDGNVLEHVTMTGDAVFLCAGSPNTTKLLVRAAGNGDIGDLPDDVGRWW
;
A
#
# COMPACT_ATOMS: atom_id res chain seq x y z
N PRO A 1 -6.55 2.10 -16.66
CA PRO A 1 -7.74 2.82 -16.15
C PRO A 1 -8.14 2.36 -14.74
N LEU A 2 -8.21 1.03 -14.47
CA LEU A 2 -8.63 0.50 -13.16
C LEU A 2 -7.64 0.84 -12.03
N VAL A 3 -6.34 0.73 -12.27
CA VAL A 3 -5.30 1.04 -11.27
C VAL A 3 -5.35 2.50 -10.83
N ARG A 4 -5.52 3.44 -11.77
CA ARG A 4 -5.66 4.87 -11.43
C ARG A 4 -6.88 5.13 -10.55
N LYS A 5 -8.01 4.52 -10.88
CA LYS A 5 -9.24 4.61 -10.07
C LYS A 5 -9.02 4.00 -8.69
N ALA A 6 -8.35 2.83 -8.65
CA ALA A 6 -8.06 2.13 -7.41
C ALA A 6 -7.16 2.92 -6.45
N LEU A 7 -6.16 3.64 -6.96
CA LEU A 7 -5.23 4.43 -6.14
C LEU A 7 -5.69 5.87 -5.92
N SER A 8 -6.85 6.29 -6.44
CA SER A 8 -7.25 7.69 -6.48
C SER A 8 -6.14 8.61 -7.05
N ALA A 9 -5.33 8.07 -7.98
CA ALA A 9 -4.20 8.79 -8.54
C ALA A 9 -4.68 9.77 -9.61
N THR A 10 -4.34 11.04 -9.45
CA THR A 10 -4.65 12.13 -10.38
C THR A 10 -3.38 12.83 -10.83
N PRO A 11 -3.37 13.41 -12.05
CA PRO A 11 -2.30 14.30 -12.47
C PRO A 11 -2.13 15.47 -11.48
N ILE A 12 -0.93 16.01 -11.43
CA ILE A 12 -0.71 17.27 -10.73
C ILE A 12 -1.53 18.37 -11.40
N PRO A 13 -2.35 19.16 -10.64
CA PRO A 13 -3.10 20.26 -11.20
C PRO A 13 -2.19 21.39 -11.69
N ASP A 14 -2.59 22.10 -12.73
CA ASP A 14 -1.79 23.16 -13.35
C ASP A 14 -1.45 24.28 -12.37
N ASP A 15 -2.38 24.66 -11.50
CA ASP A 15 -2.18 25.70 -10.47
C ASP A 15 -1.13 25.28 -9.44
N VAL A 16 -1.13 24.01 -9.04
CA VAL A 16 -0.11 23.45 -8.13
C VAL A 16 1.24 23.38 -8.83
N LEU A 17 1.27 22.84 -10.06
CA LEU A 17 2.50 22.78 -10.85
C LEU A 17 3.08 24.17 -11.12
N ALA A 18 2.25 25.20 -11.26
CA ALA A 18 2.67 26.59 -11.49
C ALA A 18 3.28 27.27 -10.24
N SER A 19 3.08 26.72 -9.05
CA SER A 19 3.58 27.31 -7.80
C SER A 19 5.12 27.24 -7.68
N ASP A 20 5.69 28.08 -6.82
CA ASP A 20 7.15 28.17 -6.61
C ASP A 20 7.75 26.86 -6.11
N GLN A 21 7.03 26.12 -5.29
CA GLN A 21 7.45 24.82 -4.74
C GLN A 21 7.75 23.79 -5.84
N TYR A 22 7.10 23.92 -7.00
CA TYR A 22 7.24 23.00 -8.13
C TYR A 22 8.07 23.56 -9.29
N GLU A 23 8.85 24.62 -9.07
CA GLU A 23 9.72 25.22 -10.11
C GLU A 23 10.69 24.18 -10.70
N MET A 24 11.34 23.40 -9.86
CA MET A 24 12.29 22.37 -10.32
C MET A 24 11.61 21.28 -11.17
N SER A 25 10.38 20.89 -10.82
CA SER A 25 9.58 19.94 -11.60
C SER A 25 9.26 20.49 -12.99
N ARG A 26 8.87 21.75 -13.09
CA ARG A 26 8.62 22.44 -14.38
C ARG A 26 9.89 22.50 -15.23
N ARG A 27 11.01 22.91 -14.63
CA ARG A 27 12.30 22.97 -15.33
C ARG A 27 12.72 21.60 -15.83
N PHE A 28 12.58 20.57 -15.02
CA PHE A 28 12.90 19.19 -15.42
C PHE A 28 12.04 18.74 -16.61
N ILE A 29 10.71 18.89 -16.52
CA ILE A 29 9.78 18.53 -17.60
C ILE A 29 10.16 19.27 -18.89
N SER A 30 10.36 20.59 -18.81
CA SER A 30 10.74 21.40 -19.99
C SER A 30 12.06 20.97 -20.61
N SER A 31 13.05 20.62 -19.79
CA SER A 31 14.35 20.17 -20.27
C SER A 31 14.26 18.81 -20.98
N VAL A 32 13.47 17.89 -20.44
CA VAL A 32 13.26 16.57 -21.04
C VAL A 32 12.47 16.68 -22.35
N GLN A 33 11.48 17.58 -22.41
CA GLN A 33 10.73 17.87 -23.64
C GLN A 33 11.66 18.46 -24.72
N ALA A 34 12.52 19.41 -24.35
CA ALA A 34 13.50 20.00 -25.24
C ALA A 34 14.55 18.98 -25.74
N ALA A 35 14.83 17.94 -24.95
CA ALA A 35 15.73 16.85 -25.31
C ALA A 35 15.12 15.81 -26.24
N GLY A 36 13.88 16.01 -26.74
CA GLY A 36 13.24 15.15 -27.73
C GLY A 36 12.16 14.18 -27.18
N LEU A 37 11.72 14.38 -25.95
CA LEU A 37 10.61 13.63 -25.35
C LEU A 37 9.41 14.58 -25.11
N PRO A 38 8.69 15.01 -26.18
CA PRO A 38 7.67 16.07 -26.09
C PRO A 38 6.50 15.72 -25.19
N ASP A 39 6.22 14.43 -24.99
CA ASP A 39 5.11 13.93 -24.15
C ASP A 39 5.51 13.77 -22.66
N ALA A 40 6.70 14.21 -22.27
CA ALA A 40 7.12 14.16 -20.87
C ALA A 40 6.19 15.00 -20.00
N ALA A 41 5.64 14.38 -18.97
CA ALA A 41 4.72 15.01 -18.02
C ALA A 41 4.85 14.37 -16.64
N GLY A 42 4.27 15.00 -15.64
CA GLY A 42 4.14 14.40 -14.31
C GLY A 42 3.28 13.14 -14.33
N VAL A 43 3.69 12.10 -13.63
CA VAL A 43 2.87 10.90 -13.45
C VAL A 43 1.71 11.17 -12.49
N PRO A 44 0.52 10.57 -12.73
CA PRO A 44 -0.55 10.61 -11.75
C PRO A 44 -0.12 9.99 -10.40
N MET A 45 -0.38 10.68 -9.31
CA MET A 45 0.00 10.26 -7.97
C MET A 45 -1.23 10.17 -7.04
N PRO A 46 -1.22 9.27 -6.05
CA PRO A 46 -2.29 9.16 -5.06
C PRO A 46 -2.12 10.26 -3.99
N ILE A 47 -2.33 11.50 -4.39
CA ILE A 47 -2.16 12.70 -3.56
C ILE A 47 -3.48 13.48 -3.52
N ASP A 48 -3.80 13.99 -2.35
CA ASP A 48 -4.84 15.02 -2.14
C ASP A 48 -4.25 16.39 -2.50
N TRP A 49 -4.53 16.83 -3.71
CA TRP A 49 -4.03 18.12 -4.19
C TRP A 49 -4.64 19.33 -3.47
N ASP A 50 -5.81 19.17 -2.82
CA ASP A 50 -6.38 20.24 -1.99
C ASP A 50 -5.58 20.40 -0.69
N ALA A 51 -5.12 19.30 -0.10
CA ALA A 51 -4.18 19.36 1.01
C ALA A 51 -2.87 20.04 0.60
N VAL A 52 -2.33 19.75 -0.58
CA VAL A 52 -1.12 20.40 -1.11
C VAL A 52 -1.33 21.91 -1.31
N ARG A 53 -2.48 22.33 -1.83
CA ARG A 53 -2.82 23.76 -1.94
C ARG A 53 -2.82 24.46 -0.57
N ARG A 54 -3.37 23.80 0.44
CA ARG A 54 -3.37 24.30 1.81
C ARG A 54 -1.97 24.38 2.42
N GLU A 55 -1.08 23.44 2.09
CA GLU A 55 0.35 23.53 2.44
C GLU A 55 1.01 24.75 1.76
N ILE A 56 0.79 24.95 0.46
CA ILE A 56 1.33 26.09 -0.32
C ILE A 56 0.84 27.42 0.25
N ASN A 57 -0.42 27.49 0.69
CA ASN A 57 -1.02 28.66 1.29
C ASN A 57 -0.64 28.90 2.76
N GLY A 58 0.12 27.99 3.37
CA GLY A 58 0.52 28.07 4.78
C GLY A 58 -0.58 27.71 5.78
N GLU A 59 -1.66 27.08 5.33
CA GLU A 59 -2.77 26.61 6.17
C GLU A 59 -2.45 25.27 6.84
N LEU A 60 -1.55 24.49 6.23
CA LEU A 60 -1.01 23.23 6.74
C LEU A 60 0.51 23.30 6.80
N PRO A 61 1.15 22.56 7.72
CA PRO A 61 2.60 22.38 7.69
C PRO A 61 3.03 21.76 6.35
N PRO A 62 4.11 22.26 5.73
CA PRO A 62 4.60 21.74 4.47
C PRO A 62 5.09 20.28 4.65
N SER A 63 4.75 19.42 3.72
CA SER A 63 5.18 18.00 3.68
C SER A 63 5.29 17.54 2.23
N ILE A 64 4.17 17.37 1.52
CA ILE A 64 4.19 16.95 0.11
C ILE A 64 4.78 18.04 -0.77
N SER A 65 4.42 19.31 -0.50
CA SER A 65 4.92 20.48 -1.23
C SER A 65 6.45 20.67 -1.13
N THR A 66 7.09 20.10 -0.10
CA THR A 66 8.55 20.12 0.11
C THR A 66 9.26 18.84 -0.27
N GLY A 67 8.51 17.82 -0.73
CA GLY A 67 9.08 16.52 -1.12
C GLY A 67 9.34 15.55 0.03
N ASP A 68 8.89 15.84 1.25
CA ASP A 68 9.08 14.97 2.42
C ASP A 68 8.34 13.65 2.31
N VAL A 69 7.51 13.50 1.29
CA VAL A 69 6.76 12.26 0.99
C VAL A 69 7.64 10.99 0.93
N ILE A 70 8.92 11.13 0.62
CA ILE A 70 9.89 10.01 0.60
C ILE A 70 10.24 9.50 2.00
N TYR A 71 10.07 10.32 3.03
CA TYR A 71 10.31 9.96 4.43
C TYR A 71 9.04 9.52 5.17
N GLY A 72 7.89 9.61 4.51
CA GLY A 72 6.57 9.33 5.08
C GLY A 72 5.73 10.59 5.23
N VAL A 73 4.43 10.43 5.17
CA VAL A 73 3.45 11.54 5.31
C VAL A 73 2.51 11.22 6.44
N ASN A 74 2.52 12.04 7.48
CA ASN A 74 1.58 11.97 8.60
C ASN A 74 0.41 12.96 8.47
N GLY A 75 0.40 13.75 7.41
CA GLY A 75 -0.65 14.72 7.10
C GLY A 75 -1.72 14.17 6.14
N PRO A 76 -2.75 14.95 5.84
CA PRO A 76 -3.88 14.53 5.02
C PRO A 76 -3.56 14.40 3.52
N GLY A 77 -2.34 14.75 3.08
CA GLY A 77 -2.02 14.89 1.66
C GLY A 77 -1.83 13.58 0.90
N LYS A 78 -1.81 12.40 1.54
CA LYS A 78 -1.63 11.11 0.86
C LYS A 78 -2.94 10.33 0.81
N HIS A 79 -3.37 9.92 -0.39
CA HIS A 79 -4.47 8.99 -0.59
C HIS A 79 -3.98 7.55 -0.41
N SER A 80 -3.73 7.14 0.84
CA SER A 80 -3.41 5.76 1.20
C SER A 80 -4.69 4.93 1.40
N LEU A 81 -4.55 3.60 1.46
CA LEU A 81 -5.71 2.70 1.57
C LEU A 81 -6.55 2.94 2.82
N ASP A 82 -5.91 3.35 3.92
CA ASP A 82 -6.54 3.67 5.20
C ASP A 82 -7.41 4.93 5.15
N THR A 83 -7.18 5.83 4.20
CA THR A 83 -7.99 7.05 4.03
C THR A 83 -9.15 6.89 3.06
N ASN A 84 -9.16 5.87 2.23
CA ASN A 84 -10.17 5.70 1.18
C ASN A 84 -10.79 4.30 1.13
N TYR A 85 -10.05 3.26 0.73
CA TYR A 85 -10.61 1.93 0.47
C TYR A 85 -11.03 1.19 1.74
N LEU A 86 -10.20 1.21 2.78
CA LEU A 86 -10.50 0.50 4.01
C LEU A 86 -11.76 1.06 4.68
N PRO A 87 -11.91 2.37 4.90
CA PRO A 87 -13.15 2.92 5.43
C PRO A 87 -14.38 2.65 4.55
N ALA A 88 -14.20 2.63 3.22
CA ALA A 88 -15.29 2.29 2.31
C ALA A 88 -15.69 0.81 2.41
N ALA A 89 -14.73 -0.08 2.58
CA ALA A 89 -14.98 -1.50 2.76
C ALA A 89 -15.69 -1.80 4.09
N GLU A 90 -15.22 -1.22 5.19
CA GLU A 90 -15.84 -1.36 6.51
C GLU A 90 -17.32 -0.89 6.53
N LYS A 91 -17.61 0.23 5.85
CA LYS A 91 -19.00 0.74 5.72
C LYS A 91 -19.97 -0.25 5.06
N THR A 92 -19.47 -1.24 4.33
CA THR A 92 -20.32 -2.29 3.75
C THR A 92 -20.85 -3.27 4.79
N GLY A 93 -20.25 -3.34 5.99
CA GLY A 93 -20.53 -4.33 7.03
C GLY A 93 -20.14 -5.76 6.64
N ARG A 94 -19.31 -5.94 5.61
CA ARG A 94 -18.88 -7.25 5.09
C ARG A 94 -17.38 -7.50 5.26
N VAL A 95 -16.67 -6.58 5.87
CA VAL A 95 -15.21 -6.62 6.06
C VAL A 95 -14.90 -6.34 7.51
N ASP A 96 -14.16 -7.24 8.13
CA ASP A 96 -13.57 -7.06 9.45
C ASP A 96 -12.08 -6.79 9.28
N LEU A 97 -11.61 -5.65 9.78
CA LEU A 97 -10.19 -5.34 9.87
C LEU A 97 -9.67 -5.83 11.21
N LEU A 98 -8.63 -6.65 11.19
CA LEU A 98 -7.98 -7.20 12.36
C LEU A 98 -6.56 -6.63 12.48
N PRO A 99 -6.38 -5.39 12.99
CA PRO A 99 -5.05 -4.84 13.24
C PRO A 99 -4.34 -5.63 14.34
N LEU A 100 -3.02 -5.48 14.43
CA LEU A 100 -2.18 -6.15 15.42
C LEU A 100 -2.26 -7.70 15.37
N HIS A 101 -2.66 -8.27 14.23
CA HIS A 101 -2.65 -9.72 14.03
C HIS A 101 -1.48 -10.11 13.14
N ARG A 102 -0.53 -10.85 13.68
CA ARG A 102 0.62 -11.38 12.96
C ARG A 102 0.34 -12.81 12.50
N VAL A 103 0.21 -13.01 11.19
CA VAL A 103 0.02 -14.34 10.61
C VAL A 103 1.31 -15.14 10.74
N GLU A 104 1.21 -16.31 11.39
CA GLU A 104 2.32 -17.22 11.63
C GLU A 104 2.27 -18.46 10.73
N ARG A 105 1.07 -18.92 10.36
CA ARG A 105 0.91 -20.14 9.58
C ARG A 105 -0.30 -20.07 8.66
N ILE A 106 -0.18 -20.65 7.49
CA ILE A 106 -1.26 -20.89 6.54
C ILE A 106 -1.21 -22.36 6.13
N ARG A 107 -2.38 -23.00 6.04
CA ARG A 107 -2.45 -24.41 5.60
C ARG A 107 -3.75 -24.72 4.88
N ARG A 108 -3.73 -25.79 4.11
CA ARG A 108 -4.94 -26.43 3.58
C ARG A 108 -5.47 -27.43 4.60
N THR A 109 -6.78 -27.36 4.88
CA THR A 109 -7.44 -28.38 5.68
C THR A 109 -7.73 -29.62 4.82
N PRO A 110 -7.93 -30.82 5.42
CA PRO A 110 -8.33 -32.02 4.67
C PRO A 110 -9.64 -31.86 3.88
N LYS A 111 -10.48 -30.89 4.27
CA LYS A 111 -11.74 -30.56 3.58
C LYS A 111 -11.56 -29.54 2.45
N GLY A 112 -10.32 -29.10 2.18
CA GLY A 112 -10.01 -28.16 1.11
C GLY A 112 -10.19 -26.68 1.46
N ALA A 113 -10.63 -26.33 2.66
CA ALA A 113 -10.66 -24.95 3.14
C ALA A 113 -9.25 -24.46 3.50
N TRP A 114 -9.06 -23.17 3.56
CA TRP A 114 -7.85 -22.55 4.10
C TRP A 114 -7.99 -22.31 5.60
N GLU A 115 -6.91 -22.51 6.32
CA GLU A 115 -6.76 -22.13 7.71
C GLU A 115 -5.58 -21.17 7.85
N VAL A 116 -5.80 -20.08 8.58
CA VAL A 116 -4.80 -19.04 8.89
C VAL A 116 -4.68 -18.98 10.40
N GLN A 117 -3.47 -19.19 10.92
CA GLN A 117 -3.14 -19.02 12.32
C GLN A 117 -2.39 -17.71 12.50
N ALA A 118 -2.84 -16.90 13.44
CA ALA A 118 -2.26 -15.60 13.74
C ALA A 118 -2.14 -15.39 15.25
N ASP A 119 -1.16 -14.58 15.61
CA ASP A 119 -1.00 -14.05 16.97
C ASP A 119 -1.64 -12.66 17.02
N HIS A 120 -2.58 -12.46 17.92
CA HIS A 120 -3.04 -11.13 18.32
C HIS A 120 -2.04 -10.54 19.29
N LEU A 121 -1.54 -9.34 18.98
CA LEU A 121 -0.47 -8.68 19.70
C LEU A 121 -1.00 -7.43 20.41
N ASP A 122 -0.34 -7.04 21.49
CA ASP A 122 -0.45 -5.68 22.01
C ASP A 122 0.44 -4.69 21.22
N THR A 123 0.41 -3.42 21.61
CA THR A 123 1.22 -2.37 20.98
C THR A 123 2.72 -2.52 21.20
N ASP A 124 3.12 -3.30 22.20
CA ASP A 124 4.53 -3.60 22.53
C ASP A 124 5.03 -4.86 21.83
N GLY A 125 4.12 -5.57 21.11
CA GLY A 125 4.42 -6.78 20.34
C GLY A 125 4.33 -8.08 21.15
N ASN A 126 3.80 -8.04 22.38
CA ASN A 126 3.55 -9.25 23.15
C ASN A 126 2.30 -9.98 22.64
N VAL A 127 2.34 -11.31 22.66
CA VAL A 127 1.20 -12.13 22.23
C VAL A 127 0.14 -12.14 23.32
N LEU A 128 -1.06 -11.69 22.98
CA LEU A 128 -2.24 -11.72 23.85
C LEU A 128 -3.04 -12.99 23.64
N GLU A 129 -3.17 -13.45 22.39
CA GLU A 129 -4.01 -14.58 22.02
C GLU A 129 -3.51 -15.23 20.74
N HIS A 130 -3.72 -16.55 20.61
CA HIS A 130 -3.56 -17.29 19.35
C HIS A 130 -4.91 -17.46 18.68
N VAL A 131 -5.06 -16.95 17.47
CA VAL A 131 -6.30 -16.94 16.72
C VAL A 131 -6.20 -17.86 15.51
N THR A 132 -7.26 -18.63 15.25
CA THR A 132 -7.38 -19.46 14.05
C THR A 132 -8.61 -19.03 13.25
N MET A 133 -8.41 -18.71 12.01
CA MET A 133 -9.44 -18.31 11.05
C MET A 133 -9.52 -19.32 9.91
N THR A 134 -10.70 -19.53 9.37
CA THR A 134 -10.93 -20.41 8.21
C THR A 134 -11.63 -19.66 7.10
N GLY A 135 -11.35 -20.02 5.85
CA GLY A 135 -11.99 -19.40 4.68
C GLY A 135 -11.86 -20.27 3.43
N ASP A 136 -12.70 -19.98 2.46
CA ASP A 136 -12.68 -20.69 1.16
C ASP A 136 -11.51 -20.23 0.28
N ALA A 137 -11.04 -18.99 0.49
CA ALA A 137 -9.90 -18.41 -0.22
C ALA A 137 -9.03 -17.55 0.71
N VAL A 138 -7.73 -17.48 0.42
CA VAL A 138 -6.77 -16.61 1.10
C VAL A 138 -5.97 -15.83 0.06
N PHE A 139 -5.88 -14.52 0.25
CA PHE A 139 -5.01 -13.64 -0.52
C PHE A 139 -3.80 -13.26 0.33
N LEU A 140 -2.61 -13.61 -0.12
CA LEU A 140 -1.36 -13.32 0.58
C LEU A 140 -0.79 -11.98 0.08
N CYS A 141 -0.95 -10.94 0.89
CA CYS A 141 -0.52 -9.57 0.59
C CYS A 141 0.46 -9.02 1.65
N ALA A 142 1.28 -9.88 2.25
CA ALA A 142 2.19 -9.53 3.34
C ALA A 142 3.51 -8.87 2.90
N GLY A 143 3.55 -8.38 1.65
CA GLY A 143 4.77 -7.88 1.02
C GLY A 143 5.69 -9.01 0.58
N SER A 144 6.64 -8.69 -0.31
CA SER A 144 7.48 -9.69 -0.97
C SER A 144 8.22 -10.62 0.04
N PRO A 145 8.97 -10.11 1.04
CA PRO A 145 9.70 -10.97 1.97
C PRO A 145 8.78 -11.85 2.83
N ASN A 146 7.71 -11.26 3.40
CA ASN A 146 6.88 -12.00 4.35
C ASN A 146 5.94 -12.99 3.67
N THR A 147 5.41 -12.67 2.49
CA THR A 147 4.64 -13.63 1.68
C THR A 147 5.48 -14.85 1.35
N THR A 148 6.70 -14.63 0.86
CA THR A 148 7.64 -15.72 0.56
C THR A 148 7.98 -16.54 1.81
N LYS A 149 8.26 -15.89 2.93
CA LYS A 149 8.51 -16.57 4.21
C LYS A 149 7.35 -17.49 4.63
N LEU A 150 6.11 -17.01 4.53
CA LEU A 150 4.92 -17.82 4.84
C LEU A 150 4.81 -19.04 3.91
N LEU A 151 5.03 -18.86 2.61
CA LEU A 151 4.96 -19.95 1.64
C LEU A 151 6.07 -20.98 1.83
N VAL A 152 7.31 -20.54 2.04
CA VAL A 152 8.46 -21.45 2.31
C VAL A 152 8.22 -22.26 3.58
N ARG A 153 7.70 -21.64 4.63
CA ARG A 153 7.31 -22.35 5.86
C ARG A 153 6.20 -23.37 5.61
N ALA A 154 5.17 -22.98 4.86
CA ALA A 154 4.05 -23.87 4.53
C ALA A 154 4.50 -25.08 3.72
N ALA A 155 5.42 -24.90 2.76
CA ALA A 155 6.05 -26.00 2.02
C ALA A 155 6.84 -26.92 2.95
N GLY A 156 7.71 -26.36 3.78
CA GLY A 156 8.56 -27.13 4.71
C GLY A 156 7.79 -27.92 5.76
N ASN A 157 6.62 -27.42 6.18
CA ASN A 157 5.73 -28.10 7.12
C ASN A 157 4.77 -29.11 6.45
N GLY A 158 4.70 -29.17 5.12
CA GLY A 158 3.70 -29.94 4.40
C GLY A 158 2.27 -29.38 4.51
N ASP A 159 2.12 -28.09 4.84
CA ASP A 159 0.84 -27.42 5.02
C ASP A 159 0.12 -27.14 3.68
N ILE A 160 0.91 -27.01 2.62
CA ILE A 160 0.47 -26.83 1.23
C ILE A 160 1.31 -27.75 0.36
N GLY A 161 0.68 -28.81 -0.17
CA GLY A 161 1.41 -29.91 -0.83
C GLY A 161 1.76 -29.67 -2.30
N ASP A 162 1.21 -28.64 -2.93
CA ASP A 162 1.30 -28.38 -4.38
C ASP A 162 2.00 -27.04 -4.72
N LEU A 163 2.83 -26.55 -3.81
CA LEU A 163 3.62 -25.35 -4.08
C LEU A 163 4.76 -25.67 -5.06
N PRO A 164 5.01 -24.79 -6.05
CA PRO A 164 6.15 -24.93 -6.95
C PRO A 164 7.50 -24.93 -6.20
N ASP A 165 8.45 -25.74 -6.68
CA ASP A 165 9.81 -25.81 -6.09
C ASP A 165 10.59 -24.50 -6.15
N ASP A 166 10.17 -23.56 -7.00
CA ASP A 166 10.80 -22.25 -7.16
C ASP A 166 10.38 -21.23 -6.09
N VAL A 167 9.42 -21.55 -5.24
CA VAL A 167 9.01 -20.67 -4.15
C VAL A 167 10.19 -20.41 -3.21
N GLY A 168 10.56 -19.14 -3.05
CA GLY A 168 11.70 -18.72 -2.23
C GLY A 168 13.06 -18.79 -2.91
N ARG A 169 13.11 -19.09 -4.21
CA ARG A 169 14.33 -19.04 -5.03
C ARG A 169 14.38 -17.76 -5.86
N TRP A 170 15.57 -17.42 -6.29
CA TRP A 170 15.81 -16.30 -7.24
C TRP A 170 15.41 -14.91 -6.70
N TRP A 171 15.81 -14.64 -5.49
CA TRP A 171 15.65 -13.34 -4.84
C TRP A 171 16.83 -12.43 -5.13
#